data_2f70adfef1f2606a86d6a29722ee324c
#
_entry.id   2f70adfef1f2606a86d6a29722ee324c
#
_cell.length_a   1.000
_cell.length_b   1.000
_cell.length_c   1.000
_cell.angle_alpha   90.00
_cell.angle_beta   90.00
_cell.angle_gamma   90.00
#
_symmetry.space_group_name_H-M   'P 1'
#
loop_
_entity.id
_entity.type
_entity.pdbx_description
1 polymer ?
#
loop_
_entity_poly.entity_id
_entity_poly.type
_entity_poly.pdbx_seq_one_letter_code
_entity_poly.pdbx_strand_id
1 'polypeptide(L)'
;MVSASQVVLTATERVTLGVPAAAAIAEEATNRGAKRVFILASSFLNRQTDEIRKIEAALGDRHAATHDGIQPHAPRGDVLTAANRAREAGADLVVTVGGGSVTDAGKILLICLKHNITSVAQFDEYRVRVEEDGTVVSPVFDGPDVRAICVPTTLSGGGFNPLSGATDESIKQKQPYT
;
A
#
# COMPACT_ATOMS: atom_id res chain seq x y z
N MET A 1 -28.25 16.91 -17.01
CA MET A 1 -27.48 17.80 -16.11
C MET A 1 -26.86 16.95 -15.03
N VAL A 2 -25.52 16.95 -14.93
CA VAL A 2 -24.83 16.27 -13.82
C VAL A 2 -25.00 17.18 -12.61
N SER A 3 -25.60 16.67 -11.53
CA SER A 3 -25.70 17.42 -10.27
C SER A 3 -24.30 17.60 -9.69
N ALA A 4 -23.98 18.81 -9.24
CA ALA A 4 -22.73 19.07 -8.54
C ALA A 4 -22.69 18.19 -7.26
N SER A 5 -21.65 17.38 -7.13
CA SER A 5 -21.39 16.56 -5.94
C SER A 5 -20.00 16.87 -5.40
N GLN A 6 -19.89 16.93 -4.09
CA GLN A 6 -18.62 17.12 -3.40
C GLN A 6 -18.27 15.86 -2.64
N VAL A 7 -17.06 15.38 -2.81
CA VAL A 7 -16.52 14.25 -2.06
C VAL A 7 -15.28 14.71 -1.28
N VAL A 8 -15.27 14.49 0.02
CA VAL A 8 -14.10 14.76 0.86
C VAL A 8 -13.32 13.44 1.00
N LEU A 9 -12.08 13.44 0.54
CA LEU A 9 -11.17 12.30 0.67
C LEU A 9 -10.27 12.50 1.89
N THR A 10 -10.54 11.78 2.97
CA THR A 10 -9.87 11.99 4.26
C THR A 10 -8.41 11.50 4.32
N ALA A 11 -8.04 10.54 3.46
CA ALA A 11 -6.71 9.92 3.46
C ALA A 11 -5.87 10.24 2.21
N THR A 12 -6.43 10.94 1.22
CA THR A 12 -5.78 11.22 -0.06
C THR A 12 -5.43 12.71 -0.17
N GLU A 13 -4.14 13.02 -0.23
CA GLU A 13 -3.66 14.41 -0.35
C GLU A 13 -3.75 14.92 -1.79
N ARG A 14 -3.53 14.04 -2.76
CA ARG A 14 -3.51 14.40 -4.20
C ARG A 14 -3.97 13.22 -5.07
N VAL A 15 -4.67 13.54 -6.13
CA VAL A 15 -5.00 12.62 -7.22
C VAL A 15 -4.46 13.22 -8.51
N THR A 16 -3.64 12.46 -9.24
CA THR A 16 -3.08 12.86 -10.55
C THR A 16 -3.69 11.97 -11.63
N LEU A 17 -4.26 12.59 -12.67
CA LEU A 17 -4.90 11.92 -13.80
C LEU A 17 -4.32 12.43 -15.11
N GLY A 18 -4.31 11.56 -16.13
CA GLY A 18 -3.91 11.97 -17.51
C GLY A 18 -2.40 12.11 -17.72
N VAL A 19 -1.59 11.66 -16.76
CA VAL A 19 -0.12 11.68 -16.83
C VAL A 19 0.41 10.25 -16.75
N PRO A 20 1.47 9.88 -17.50
CA PRO A 20 2.11 8.58 -17.34
C PRO A 20 2.55 8.33 -15.89
N ALA A 21 2.25 7.14 -15.35
CA ALA A 21 2.50 6.81 -13.94
C ALA A 21 3.97 7.02 -13.55
N ALA A 22 4.92 6.63 -14.41
CA ALA A 22 6.35 6.79 -14.16
C ALA A 22 6.74 8.26 -13.92
N ALA A 23 6.21 9.17 -14.74
CA ALA A 23 6.47 10.61 -14.60
C ALA A 23 5.84 11.17 -13.33
N ALA A 24 4.57 10.83 -13.05
CA ALA A 24 3.86 11.29 -11.87
C ALA A 24 4.52 10.81 -10.57
N ILE A 25 4.97 9.56 -10.52
CA ILE A 25 5.67 8.98 -9.36
C ILE A 25 7.02 9.68 -9.13
N ALA A 26 7.81 9.90 -10.19
CA ALA A 26 9.11 10.55 -10.08
C ALA A 26 8.98 12.01 -9.62
N GLU A 27 7.97 12.73 -10.13
CA GLU A 27 7.64 14.08 -9.69
C GLU A 27 7.23 14.11 -8.22
N GLU A 28 6.30 13.25 -7.80
CA GLU A 28 5.82 13.20 -6.41
C GLU A 28 6.93 12.77 -5.44
N ALA A 29 7.78 11.81 -5.82
CA ALA A 29 8.95 11.44 -5.04
C ALA A 29 9.91 12.63 -4.84
N THR A 30 10.10 13.45 -5.88
CA THR A 30 10.90 14.66 -5.81
C THR A 30 10.27 15.70 -4.89
N ASN A 31 8.97 15.96 -5.05
CA ASN A 31 8.24 16.93 -4.24
C ASN A 31 8.25 16.60 -2.75
N ARG A 32 8.30 15.30 -2.42
CA ARG A 32 8.38 14.80 -1.04
C ARG A 32 9.80 14.69 -0.49
N GLY A 33 10.81 14.92 -1.34
CA GLY A 33 12.19 14.74 -0.95
C GLY A 33 12.57 13.28 -0.68
N ALA A 34 11.80 12.32 -1.21
CA ALA A 34 12.06 10.90 -1.03
C ALA A 34 13.39 10.51 -1.68
N LYS A 35 14.15 9.68 -0.97
CA LYS A 35 15.47 9.20 -1.41
C LYS A 35 15.50 7.70 -1.63
N ARG A 36 14.59 6.97 -1.02
CA ARG A 36 14.56 5.50 -1.02
C ARG A 36 13.13 5.00 -1.26
N VAL A 37 12.78 4.91 -2.54
CA VAL A 37 11.44 4.51 -2.98
C VAL A 37 11.37 3.00 -3.12
N PHE A 38 10.46 2.38 -2.37
CA PHE A 38 10.14 0.95 -2.47
C PHE A 38 8.90 0.74 -3.33
N ILE A 39 8.99 -0.11 -4.35
CA ILE A 39 7.87 -0.45 -5.23
C ILE A 39 7.28 -1.80 -4.82
N LEU A 40 5.98 -1.81 -4.51
CA LEU A 40 5.18 -3.02 -4.34
C LEU A 40 4.32 -3.21 -5.58
N ALA A 41 4.66 -4.17 -6.42
CA ALA A 41 4.10 -4.33 -7.75
C ALA A 41 3.22 -5.58 -7.88
N SER A 42 2.27 -5.53 -8.80
CA SER A 42 1.65 -6.74 -9.34
C SER A 42 2.69 -7.59 -10.06
N SER A 43 2.72 -8.89 -9.78
CA SER A 43 3.63 -9.83 -10.46
C SER A 43 3.44 -9.84 -11.98
N PHE A 44 2.20 -9.71 -12.44
CA PHE A 44 1.90 -9.62 -13.87
C PHE A 44 2.55 -8.37 -14.50
N LEU A 45 2.36 -7.20 -13.89
CA LEU A 45 2.93 -5.96 -14.42
C LEU A 45 4.45 -5.99 -14.42
N ASN A 46 5.04 -6.52 -13.36
CA ASN A 46 6.50 -6.58 -13.22
C ASN A 46 7.14 -7.56 -14.23
N ARG A 47 6.51 -8.73 -14.46
CA ARG A 47 7.12 -9.79 -15.25
C ARG A 47 6.69 -9.83 -16.71
N GLN A 48 5.48 -9.32 -17.02
CA GLN A 48 4.88 -9.44 -18.35
C GLN A 48 4.79 -8.10 -19.10
N THR A 49 5.15 -6.99 -18.46
CA THR A 49 5.14 -5.65 -19.07
C THR A 49 6.44 -4.90 -18.77
N ASP A 50 6.60 -3.73 -19.36
CA ASP A 50 7.72 -2.82 -19.06
C ASP A 50 7.35 -1.68 -18.09
N GLU A 51 6.12 -1.68 -17.56
CA GLU A 51 5.61 -0.57 -16.75
C GLU A 51 6.40 -0.36 -15.46
N ILE A 52 6.77 -1.45 -14.77
CA ILE A 52 7.57 -1.33 -13.54
C ILE A 52 8.97 -0.84 -13.87
N ARG A 53 9.60 -1.35 -14.93
CA ARG A 53 10.92 -0.88 -15.38
C ARG A 53 10.93 0.61 -15.77
N LYS A 54 9.84 1.12 -16.36
CA LYS A 54 9.68 2.55 -16.65
C LYS A 54 9.66 3.39 -15.37
N ILE A 55 8.97 2.91 -14.33
CA ILE A 55 8.92 3.57 -13.01
C ILE A 55 10.31 3.55 -12.36
N GLU A 56 10.98 2.40 -12.34
CA GLU A 56 12.34 2.25 -11.81
C GLU A 56 13.32 3.20 -12.51
N ALA A 57 13.27 3.24 -13.84
CA ALA A 57 14.11 4.15 -14.62
C ALA A 57 13.82 5.63 -14.35
N ALA A 58 12.55 6.01 -14.17
CA ALA A 58 12.17 7.39 -13.86
C ALA A 58 12.57 7.81 -12.43
N LEU A 59 12.62 6.88 -11.48
CA LEU A 59 13.11 7.11 -10.12
C LEU A 59 14.64 7.23 -10.08
N GLY A 60 15.36 6.53 -10.95
CA GLY A 60 16.82 6.52 -10.97
C GLY A 60 17.40 6.11 -9.61
N ASP A 61 18.33 6.88 -9.07
CA ASP A 61 19.02 6.59 -7.80
C ASP A 61 18.07 6.55 -6.58
N ARG A 62 16.85 7.04 -6.71
CA ARG A 62 15.83 6.94 -5.64
C ARG A 62 15.19 5.57 -5.57
N HIS A 63 15.25 4.76 -6.63
CA HIS A 63 14.72 3.39 -6.59
C HIS A 63 15.53 2.54 -5.61
N ALA A 64 14.91 2.10 -4.52
CA ALA A 64 15.58 1.32 -3.48
C ALA A 64 15.41 -0.18 -3.70
N ALA A 65 14.19 -0.64 -4.00
CA ALA A 65 13.89 -2.03 -4.31
C ALA A 65 12.47 -2.18 -4.88
N THR A 66 12.23 -3.30 -5.57
CA THR A 66 10.91 -3.73 -6.04
C THR A 66 10.57 -5.10 -5.47
N HIS A 67 9.31 -5.28 -5.05
CA HIS A 67 8.75 -6.56 -4.62
C HIS A 67 7.44 -6.84 -5.36
N ASP A 68 7.24 -8.07 -5.85
CA ASP A 68 6.07 -8.47 -6.64
C ASP A 68 5.41 -9.78 -6.16
N GLY A 69 5.61 -10.13 -4.88
CA GLY A 69 5.20 -11.41 -4.31
C GLY A 69 3.79 -11.47 -3.69
N ILE A 70 3.01 -10.38 -3.73
CA ILE A 70 1.69 -10.35 -3.09
C ILE A 70 0.69 -11.21 -3.86
N GLN A 71 0.18 -12.25 -3.18
CA GLN A 71 -0.87 -13.12 -3.70
C GLN A 71 -2.27 -12.47 -3.57
N PRO A 72 -3.30 -13.00 -4.27
CA PRO A 72 -4.68 -12.53 -4.14
C PRO A 72 -5.12 -12.45 -2.67
N HIS A 73 -5.88 -11.40 -2.34
CA HIS A 73 -6.40 -11.11 -0.99
C HIS A 73 -5.33 -10.76 0.06
N ALA A 74 -4.08 -10.50 -0.36
CA ALA A 74 -2.99 -10.04 0.50
C ALA A 74 -2.79 -10.92 1.76
N PRO A 75 -2.28 -12.17 1.63
CA PRO A 75 -1.93 -12.99 2.78
C PRO A 75 -1.00 -12.25 3.74
N ARG A 76 -1.20 -12.39 5.06
CA ARG A 76 -0.38 -11.71 6.08
C ARG A 76 1.11 -12.06 5.95
N GLY A 77 1.43 -13.30 5.59
CA GLY A 77 2.80 -13.74 5.35
C GLY A 77 3.48 -12.99 4.21
N ASP A 78 2.75 -12.75 3.11
CA ASP A 78 3.26 -11.97 1.96
C ASP A 78 3.46 -10.50 2.34
N VAL A 79 2.49 -9.92 3.07
CA VAL A 79 2.59 -8.53 3.55
C VAL A 79 3.81 -8.36 4.46
N LEU A 80 4.02 -9.28 5.39
CA LEU A 80 5.18 -9.27 6.30
C LEU A 80 6.49 -9.37 5.53
N THR A 81 6.54 -10.25 4.51
CA THR A 81 7.72 -10.39 3.63
C THR A 81 8.02 -9.08 2.90
N ALA A 82 7.00 -8.44 2.35
CA ALA A 82 7.13 -7.15 1.69
C ALA A 82 7.59 -6.05 2.67
N ALA A 83 7.04 -6.03 3.89
CA ALA A 83 7.42 -5.07 4.93
C ALA A 83 8.89 -5.23 5.37
N ASN A 84 9.36 -6.47 5.51
CA ASN A 84 10.78 -6.74 5.82
C ASN A 84 11.69 -6.24 4.70
N ARG A 85 11.34 -6.50 3.44
CA ARG A 85 12.09 -5.98 2.28
C ARG A 85 12.11 -4.46 2.20
N ALA A 86 10.98 -3.80 2.48
CA ALA A 86 10.91 -2.34 2.52
C ALA A 86 11.80 -1.77 3.66
N ARG A 87 11.81 -2.43 4.81
CA ARG A 87 12.66 -2.07 5.96
C ARG A 87 14.15 -2.23 5.64
N GLU A 88 14.54 -3.36 5.06
CA GLU A 88 15.91 -3.63 4.60
C GLU A 88 16.37 -2.62 3.54
N ALA A 89 15.47 -2.22 2.66
CA ALA A 89 15.72 -1.19 1.67
C ALA A 89 15.78 0.23 2.27
N GLY A 90 15.43 0.43 3.55
CA GLY A 90 15.37 1.74 4.19
C GLY A 90 14.34 2.65 3.52
N ALA A 91 13.20 2.12 3.12
CA ALA A 91 12.18 2.84 2.36
C ALA A 91 11.65 4.07 3.12
N ASP A 92 11.66 5.22 2.48
CA ASP A 92 11.06 6.48 2.95
C ASP A 92 9.80 6.87 2.14
N LEU A 93 9.51 6.14 1.07
CA LEU A 93 8.29 6.23 0.28
C LEU A 93 7.95 4.86 -0.29
N VAL A 94 6.68 4.47 -0.21
CA VAL A 94 6.15 3.23 -0.81
C VAL A 94 5.30 3.57 -2.03
N VAL A 95 5.51 2.85 -3.12
CA VAL A 95 4.67 2.96 -4.33
C VAL A 95 3.99 1.62 -4.56
N THR A 96 2.66 1.58 -4.57
CA THR A 96 1.90 0.39 -4.94
C THR A 96 1.45 0.49 -6.40
N VAL A 97 1.74 -0.53 -7.21
CA VAL A 97 1.34 -0.58 -8.62
C VAL A 97 0.60 -1.89 -8.87
N GLY A 98 -0.73 -1.85 -8.87
CA GLY A 98 -1.52 -3.08 -9.00
C GLY A 98 -2.99 -2.94 -8.61
N GLY A 99 -3.64 -4.07 -8.46
CA GLY A 99 -5.03 -4.17 -8.02
C GLY A 99 -5.20 -4.02 -6.51
N GLY A 100 -6.43 -4.25 -6.03
CA GLY A 100 -6.79 -4.07 -4.62
C GLY A 100 -5.90 -4.83 -3.63
N SER A 101 -5.47 -6.06 -3.95
CA SER A 101 -4.57 -6.83 -3.06
C SER A 101 -3.22 -6.16 -2.85
N VAL A 102 -2.65 -5.57 -3.91
CA VAL A 102 -1.37 -4.85 -3.84
C VAL A 102 -1.54 -3.54 -3.06
N THR A 103 -2.64 -2.82 -3.30
CA THR A 103 -2.97 -1.58 -2.58
C THR A 103 -3.20 -1.85 -1.10
N ASP A 104 -3.98 -2.89 -0.75
CA ASP A 104 -4.24 -3.30 0.62
C ASP A 104 -2.93 -3.69 1.34
N ALA A 105 -2.12 -4.53 0.69
CA ALA A 105 -0.82 -4.94 1.21
C ALA A 105 0.09 -3.74 1.48
N GLY A 106 0.12 -2.75 0.58
CA GLY A 106 0.91 -1.54 0.74
C GLY A 106 0.50 -0.72 1.96
N LYS A 107 -0.80 -0.55 2.21
CA LYS A 107 -1.29 0.16 3.40
C LYS A 107 -0.94 -0.57 4.70
N ILE A 108 -1.10 -1.89 4.73
CA ILE A 108 -0.75 -2.69 5.92
C ILE A 108 0.78 -2.74 6.11
N LEU A 109 1.55 -2.75 5.02
CA LEU A 109 3.01 -2.61 5.07
C LEU A 109 3.43 -1.33 5.82
N LEU A 110 2.72 -0.19 5.61
CA LEU A 110 2.99 1.04 6.36
C LEU A 110 2.75 0.86 7.87
N ILE A 111 1.71 0.13 8.27
CA ILE A 111 1.46 -0.25 9.67
C ILE A 111 2.64 -1.10 10.19
N CYS A 112 3.10 -2.08 9.40
CA CYS A 112 4.23 -2.92 9.76
C CYS A 112 5.54 -2.12 9.95
N LEU A 113 5.78 -1.11 9.13
CA LEU A 113 6.94 -0.22 9.28
C LEU A 113 6.81 0.65 10.53
N LYS A 114 5.65 1.27 10.74
CA LYS A 114 5.38 2.18 11.87
C LYS A 114 5.54 1.49 13.22
N HIS A 115 5.01 0.29 13.36
CA HIS A 115 4.96 -0.44 14.62
C HIS A 115 6.01 -1.55 14.75
N ASN A 116 6.96 -1.60 13.80
CA ASN A 116 8.01 -2.63 13.76
C ASN A 116 7.46 -4.06 13.87
N ILE A 117 6.39 -4.36 13.13
CA ILE A 117 5.80 -5.70 13.08
C ILE A 117 6.78 -6.63 12.37
N THR A 118 7.20 -7.70 13.05
CA THR A 118 8.19 -8.67 12.57
C THR A 118 7.68 -10.12 12.56
N SER A 119 6.47 -10.35 13.04
CA SER A 119 5.82 -11.65 13.03
C SER A 119 4.35 -11.54 12.63
N VAL A 120 3.79 -12.61 12.03
CA VAL A 120 2.39 -12.66 11.61
C VAL A 120 1.43 -12.53 12.81
N ALA A 121 1.80 -13.07 13.97
CA ALA A 121 0.96 -13.01 15.18
C ALA A 121 0.68 -11.57 15.64
N GLN A 122 1.61 -10.63 15.42
CA GLN A 122 1.43 -9.22 15.82
C GLN A 122 0.36 -8.49 15.01
N PHE A 123 -0.05 -9.01 13.84
CA PHE A 123 -1.11 -8.39 13.04
C PHE A 123 -2.44 -8.29 13.79
N ASP A 124 -2.71 -9.19 14.73
CA ASP A 124 -3.94 -9.19 15.49
C ASP A 124 -4.11 -7.98 16.42
N GLU A 125 -3.00 -7.35 16.81
CA GLU A 125 -3.03 -6.14 17.64
C GLU A 125 -3.51 -4.91 16.84
N TYR A 126 -3.37 -4.94 15.51
CA TYR A 126 -3.62 -3.79 14.63
C TYR A 126 -4.86 -3.96 13.73
N ARG A 127 -5.58 -5.08 13.82
CA ARG A 127 -6.78 -5.30 13.04
C ARG A 127 -8.02 -4.66 13.69
N VAL A 128 -8.96 -4.25 12.89
CA VAL A 128 -10.31 -3.91 13.35
C VAL A 128 -11.02 -5.19 13.83
N ARG A 129 -11.66 -5.13 14.98
CA ARG A 129 -12.38 -6.25 15.58
C ARG A 129 -13.83 -5.87 15.81
N VAL A 130 -14.70 -6.88 15.78
CA VAL A 130 -16.08 -6.77 16.24
C VAL A 130 -16.20 -7.66 17.48
N GLU A 131 -16.53 -7.05 18.61
CA GLU A 131 -16.73 -7.74 19.87
C GLU A 131 -18.07 -8.50 19.88
N GLU A 132 -18.29 -9.39 20.86
CA GLU A 132 -19.51 -10.21 20.94
C GLU A 132 -20.80 -9.39 21.01
N ASP A 133 -20.75 -8.20 21.59
CA ASP A 133 -21.86 -7.26 21.67
C ASP A 133 -22.10 -6.44 20.40
N GLY A 134 -21.32 -6.68 19.34
CA GLY A 134 -21.37 -5.95 18.08
C GLY A 134 -20.57 -4.64 18.06
N THR A 135 -19.86 -4.30 19.14
CA THR A 135 -19.01 -3.11 19.19
C THR A 135 -17.83 -3.27 18.23
N VAL A 136 -17.63 -2.27 17.37
CA VAL A 136 -16.46 -2.23 16.46
C VAL A 136 -15.31 -1.56 17.19
N VAL A 137 -14.21 -2.28 17.37
CA VAL A 137 -12.96 -1.79 17.95
C VAL A 137 -11.93 -1.63 16.85
N SER A 138 -11.54 -0.39 16.61
CA SER A 138 -10.45 -0.03 15.69
C SER A 138 -9.26 0.48 16.50
N PRO A 139 -8.06 -0.06 16.31
CA PRO A 139 -6.87 0.48 16.93
C PRO A 139 -6.66 1.93 16.50
N VAL A 140 -6.33 2.79 17.45
CA VAL A 140 -6.02 4.19 17.20
C VAL A 140 -4.52 4.40 17.37
N PHE A 141 -3.89 4.88 16.30
CA PHE A 141 -2.46 5.22 16.33
C PHE A 141 -2.19 6.41 15.40
N ASP A 142 -1.08 7.06 15.58
CA ASP A 142 -0.63 8.14 14.69
C ASP A 142 -0.44 7.62 13.27
N GLY A 143 -0.65 8.48 12.28
CA GLY A 143 -0.45 8.16 10.88
C GLY A 143 0.96 7.63 10.59
N PRO A 144 1.17 6.98 9.45
CA PRO A 144 2.44 6.37 9.10
C PRO A 144 3.52 7.45 8.88
N ASP A 145 4.76 7.14 9.29
CA ASP A 145 5.93 8.00 9.03
C ASP A 145 6.35 7.95 7.56
N VAL A 146 6.16 6.77 6.93
CA VAL A 146 6.39 6.55 5.50
C VAL A 146 5.06 6.72 4.76
N ARG A 147 5.04 7.52 3.71
CA ARG A 147 3.84 7.76 2.89
C ARG A 147 3.75 6.76 1.74
N ALA A 148 2.56 6.66 1.14
CA ALA A 148 2.35 5.82 -0.03
C ALA A 148 1.80 6.59 -1.23
N ILE A 149 2.22 6.16 -2.42
CA ILE A 149 1.60 6.50 -3.71
C ILE A 149 0.88 5.24 -4.21
N CYS A 150 -0.41 5.35 -4.51
CA CYS A 150 -1.17 4.25 -5.06
C CYS A 150 -1.40 4.44 -6.56
N VAL A 151 -0.98 3.47 -7.38
CA VAL A 151 -1.27 3.40 -8.82
C VAL A 151 -2.20 2.21 -9.06
N PRO A 152 -3.53 2.42 -8.97
CA PRO A 152 -4.50 1.35 -9.10
C PRO A 152 -4.63 0.89 -10.55
N THR A 153 -4.70 -0.41 -10.76
CA THR A 153 -4.95 -1.02 -12.07
C THR A 153 -6.31 -1.73 -12.13
N THR A 154 -7.11 -1.59 -11.08
CA THR A 154 -8.48 -2.10 -10.98
C THR A 154 -9.37 -1.05 -10.32
N LEU A 155 -10.69 -1.20 -10.45
CA LEU A 155 -11.68 -0.30 -9.86
C LEU A 155 -11.98 -0.61 -8.38
N SER A 156 -11.01 -1.10 -7.63
CA SER A 156 -11.21 -1.47 -6.20
C SER A 156 -11.48 -0.27 -5.28
N GLY A 157 -11.06 0.93 -5.67
CA GLY A 157 -11.22 2.14 -4.86
C GLY A 157 -10.33 2.20 -3.61
N GLY A 158 -9.48 1.18 -3.39
CA GLY A 158 -8.65 1.05 -2.18
C GLY A 158 -7.67 2.19 -1.95
N GLY A 159 -7.25 2.91 -3.00
CA GLY A 159 -6.37 4.08 -2.87
C GLY A 159 -7.02 5.34 -2.31
N PHE A 160 -8.36 5.36 -2.16
CA PHE A 160 -9.12 6.54 -1.76
C PHE A 160 -9.66 6.48 -0.31
N ASN A 161 -9.33 5.45 0.44
CA ASN A 161 -9.79 5.28 1.81
C ASN A 161 -8.68 4.64 2.68
N PRO A 162 -8.73 4.78 4.01
CA PRO A 162 -7.73 4.18 4.91
C PRO A 162 -7.92 2.68 5.07
N LEU A 163 -9.13 2.15 4.84
CA LEU A 163 -9.44 0.74 5.06
C LEU A 163 -8.65 -0.17 4.12
N SER A 164 -8.09 -1.22 4.67
CA SER A 164 -7.36 -2.28 3.96
C SER A 164 -7.70 -3.66 4.53
N GLY A 165 -7.32 -4.71 3.82
CA GLY A 165 -7.57 -6.06 4.29
C GLY A 165 -6.40 -7.00 3.98
N ALA A 166 -6.02 -7.82 4.96
CA ALA A 166 -5.11 -8.94 4.76
C ALA A 166 -5.74 -10.25 5.23
N THR A 167 -5.43 -11.33 4.52
CA THR A 167 -5.93 -12.65 4.87
C THR A 167 -5.08 -13.27 5.95
N ASP A 168 -5.71 -13.67 7.03
CA ASP A 168 -5.14 -14.59 8.00
C ASP A 168 -5.24 -16.01 7.44
N GLU A 169 -4.11 -16.60 7.08
CA GLU A 169 -4.05 -17.91 6.43
C GLU A 169 -4.43 -19.04 7.37
N SER A 170 -4.30 -18.85 8.69
CA SER A 170 -4.62 -19.87 9.69
C SER A 170 -6.13 -20.14 9.79
N ILE A 171 -6.93 -19.10 9.64
CA ILE A 171 -8.40 -19.16 9.68
C ILE A 171 -9.05 -18.92 8.32
N LYS A 172 -8.24 -18.65 7.28
CA LYS A 172 -8.68 -18.36 5.90
C LYS A 172 -9.71 -17.23 5.81
N GLN A 173 -9.52 -16.18 6.61
CA GLN A 173 -10.41 -15.03 6.63
C GLN A 173 -9.64 -13.74 6.38
N LYS A 174 -10.24 -12.86 5.56
CA LYS A 174 -9.71 -11.52 5.35
C LYS A 174 -10.09 -10.64 6.54
N GLN A 175 -9.09 -10.08 7.20
CA GLN A 175 -9.22 -9.22 8.37
C GLN A 175 -9.02 -7.75 7.96
N PRO A 176 -9.83 -6.82 8.49
CA PRO A 176 -9.72 -5.39 8.19
C PRO A 176 -8.68 -4.68 9.06
N TYR A 177 -8.04 -3.65 8.46
CA TYR A 177 -7.05 -2.75 9.07
C TYR A 177 -7.35 -1.30 8.65
N THR A 178 -7.11 -0.33 9.51
CA THR A 178 -7.28 1.12 9.22
C THR A 178 -6.09 1.93 9.67
#